data_a1d3ac0a06f14b6ea2d012a7066b1439
#
_entry.id   a1d3ac0a06f14b6ea2d012a7066b1439
#
_cell.length_a   1.000
_cell.length_b   1.000
_cell.length_c   1.000
_cell.angle_alpha   90.00
_cell.angle_beta   90.00
_cell.angle_gamma   90.00
#
_symmetry.space_group_name_H-M   'P 1'
#
loop_
_entity.id
_entity.type
_entity.pdbx_description
1 polymer ?
#
loop_
_entity_poly.entity_id
_entity_poly.type
_entity_poly.pdbx_seq_one_letter_code
_entity_poly.pdbx_strand_id
1 'polypeptide(L)'
;PNRVNNLVMIGTAFPMAVSEALLNLAKNNDPGAIDILTFMSFSEDARIGNNKNPGMWMTEGTRRLMQRSSKNVIFKDLLACSNFVSGLDRAKEVNAKTLLILGENDYLTPKHKAKDLIENFKSVMVKEIKGSGHSLMVENPNLVLDYLLEAL
;
A
#
# COMPACT_ATOMS: atom_id res chain seq x y z
N PRO A 1 -2.32 18.52 -13.03
CA PRO A 1 -3.59 17.79 -13.14
C PRO A 1 -3.98 17.55 -14.60
N ASN A 2 -3.83 18.54 -15.49
CA ASN A 2 -4.30 18.48 -16.89
C ASN A 2 -3.54 17.50 -17.81
N ARG A 3 -2.51 16.84 -17.32
CA ARG A 3 -1.70 15.86 -18.08
C ARG A 3 -1.97 14.41 -17.65
N VAL A 4 -2.86 14.20 -16.68
CA VAL A 4 -3.20 12.88 -16.16
C VAL A 4 -4.68 12.62 -16.42
N ASN A 5 -4.98 11.61 -17.23
CA ASN A 5 -6.35 11.22 -17.58
C ASN A 5 -6.91 10.19 -16.59
N ASN A 6 -6.08 9.23 -16.19
CA ASN A 6 -6.43 8.17 -15.24
C ASN A 6 -5.42 8.13 -14.11
N LEU A 7 -5.89 7.92 -12.88
CA LEU A 7 -5.08 7.73 -11.68
C LEU A 7 -5.47 6.39 -11.05
N VAL A 8 -4.51 5.52 -10.85
CA VAL A 8 -4.74 4.29 -10.07
C VAL A 8 -3.96 4.35 -8.78
N MET A 9 -4.61 4.10 -7.68
CA MET A 9 -4.03 4.05 -6.34
C MET A 9 -4.27 2.64 -5.77
N ILE A 10 -3.20 1.98 -5.35
CA ILE A 10 -3.24 0.61 -4.85
C ILE A 10 -2.77 0.59 -3.40
N GLY A 11 -3.58 0.07 -2.49
CA GLY A 11 -3.25 -0.02 -1.07
C GLY A 11 -2.98 1.36 -0.45
N THR A 12 -3.82 2.34 -0.74
CA THR A 12 -3.60 3.71 -0.27
C THR A 12 -4.72 4.15 0.68
N ALA A 13 -4.34 4.84 1.75
CA ALA A 13 -5.25 5.47 2.70
C ALA A 13 -4.71 6.83 3.15
N PHE A 14 -5.50 7.57 3.90
CA PHE A 14 -5.10 8.83 4.51
C PHE A 14 -5.82 9.02 5.86
N PRO A 15 -5.09 9.46 6.91
CA PRO A 15 -3.65 9.74 6.96
C PRO A 15 -2.79 8.46 6.94
N MET A 16 -1.55 8.59 6.48
CA MET A 16 -0.56 7.51 6.50
C MET A 16 0.36 7.62 7.73
N ALA A 17 -0.23 7.75 8.91
CA ALA A 17 0.52 7.90 10.15
C ALA A 17 1.32 6.63 10.47
N VAL A 18 2.60 6.80 10.75
CA VAL A 18 3.52 5.73 11.16
C VAL A 18 3.80 5.85 12.65
N SER A 19 3.81 4.74 13.39
CA SER A 19 4.08 4.74 14.82
C SER A 19 5.52 5.18 15.12
N GLU A 20 5.72 5.89 16.24
CA GLU A 20 7.05 6.29 16.69
C GLU A 20 8.00 5.10 16.87
N ALA A 21 7.49 3.97 17.35
CA ALA A 21 8.28 2.76 17.53
C ALA A 21 8.86 2.28 16.19
N LEU A 22 8.05 2.21 15.14
CA LEU A 22 8.50 1.80 13.80
C LEU A 22 9.47 2.83 13.20
N LEU A 23 9.20 4.13 13.36
CA LEU A 23 10.10 5.20 12.91
C LEU A 23 11.46 5.11 13.60
N ASN A 24 11.50 4.82 14.91
CA ASN A 24 12.74 4.67 15.67
C ASN A 24 13.56 3.45 15.21
N LEU A 25 12.92 2.30 14.99
CA LEU A 25 13.60 1.12 14.45
C LEU A 25 14.19 1.45 13.07
N ALA A 26 13.40 2.04 12.17
CA ALA A 26 13.85 2.39 10.82
C ALA A 26 14.99 3.43 10.83
N LYS A 27 14.94 4.43 11.73
CA LYS A 27 15.99 5.45 11.91
C LYS A 27 17.33 4.84 12.30
N ASN A 28 17.30 3.80 13.13
CA ASN A 28 18.50 3.08 13.56
C ASN A 28 18.93 1.99 12.56
N ASN A 29 18.23 1.84 11.44
CA ASN A 29 18.41 0.74 10.49
C ASN A 29 18.32 -0.64 11.17
N ASP A 30 17.44 -0.75 12.16
CA ASP A 30 17.20 -2.00 12.88
C ASP A 30 16.43 -2.97 11.96
N PRO A 31 16.87 -4.23 11.81
CA PRO A 31 16.19 -5.24 11.01
C PRO A 31 14.72 -5.46 11.42
N GLY A 32 14.38 -5.21 12.69
CA GLY A 32 13.01 -5.29 13.19
C GLY A 32 12.02 -4.39 12.44
N ALA A 33 12.49 -3.27 11.89
CA ALA A 33 11.63 -2.43 11.03
C ALA A 33 11.16 -3.18 9.78
N ILE A 34 12.08 -3.91 9.14
CA ILE A 34 11.78 -4.71 7.94
C ILE A 34 10.86 -5.88 8.32
N ASP A 35 11.10 -6.52 9.47
CA ASP A 35 10.28 -7.63 9.93
C ASP A 35 8.83 -7.21 10.18
N ILE A 36 8.62 -6.06 10.84
CA ILE A 36 7.29 -5.49 11.06
C ILE A 36 6.62 -5.11 9.72
N LEU A 37 7.32 -4.42 8.85
CA LEU A 37 6.79 -4.03 7.54
C LEU A 37 6.42 -5.26 6.71
N THR A 38 7.28 -6.26 6.66
CA THR A 38 6.99 -7.52 5.95
C THR A 38 5.76 -8.20 6.53
N PHE A 39 5.68 -8.30 7.86
CA PHE A 39 4.53 -8.92 8.53
C PHE A 39 3.22 -8.20 8.18
N MET A 40 3.21 -6.87 8.24
CA MET A 40 2.02 -6.06 8.00
C MET A 40 1.64 -5.95 6.52
N SER A 41 2.58 -6.23 5.61
CA SER A 41 2.35 -6.13 4.15
C SER A 41 1.53 -7.27 3.57
N PHE A 42 1.39 -8.39 4.27
CA PHE A 42 0.74 -9.58 3.75
C PHE A 42 -0.44 -10.01 4.62
N SER A 43 -1.48 -10.55 3.97
CA SER A 43 -2.57 -11.22 4.66
C SER A 43 -2.06 -12.43 5.46
N GLU A 44 -2.83 -12.89 6.43
CA GLU A 44 -2.49 -14.07 7.22
C GLU A 44 -2.28 -15.30 6.35
N ASP A 45 -3.19 -15.53 5.41
CA ASP A 45 -3.10 -16.63 4.45
C ASP A 45 -1.80 -16.60 3.64
N ALA A 46 -1.44 -15.42 3.13
CA ALA A 46 -0.21 -15.25 2.36
C ALA A 46 1.06 -15.51 3.19
N ARG A 47 1.03 -15.18 4.49
CA ARG A 47 2.16 -15.43 5.40
C ARG A 47 2.40 -16.89 5.70
N ILE A 48 1.34 -17.70 5.75
CA ILE A 48 1.44 -19.15 6.03
C ILE A 48 1.58 -20.00 4.78
N GLY A 49 1.71 -19.38 3.59
CA GLY A 49 1.99 -20.09 2.34
C GLY A 49 0.76 -20.44 1.49
N ASN A 50 -0.43 -19.97 1.83
CA ASN A 50 -1.62 -20.10 0.98
C ASN A 50 -1.55 -19.10 -0.20
N ASN A 51 -0.61 -19.36 -1.10
CA ASN A 51 -0.24 -18.49 -2.20
C ASN A 51 -0.87 -19.01 -3.50
N LYS A 52 -1.55 -18.12 -4.24
CA LYS A 52 -2.11 -18.43 -5.56
C LYS A 52 -1.05 -18.67 -6.64
N ASN A 53 0.18 -18.22 -6.41
CA ASN A 53 1.32 -18.43 -7.29
C ASN A 53 2.28 -19.46 -6.69
N PRO A 54 2.20 -20.73 -7.05
CA PRO A 54 3.06 -21.79 -6.49
C PRO A 54 4.54 -21.51 -6.70
N GLY A 55 5.36 -21.87 -5.72
CA GLY A 55 6.82 -21.75 -5.82
C GLY A 55 7.40 -20.38 -5.48
N MET A 56 6.57 -19.38 -5.17
CA MET A 56 7.03 -18.05 -4.76
C MET A 56 6.88 -17.87 -3.24
N TRP A 57 7.97 -17.60 -2.55
CA TRP A 57 7.94 -17.19 -1.16
C TRP A 57 7.80 -15.66 -1.05
N MET A 58 6.56 -15.18 -1.03
CA MET A 58 6.22 -13.76 -1.13
C MET A 58 6.82 -12.94 0.01
N THR A 59 6.68 -13.39 1.24
CA THR A 59 7.15 -12.65 2.43
C THR A 59 8.67 -12.50 2.42
N GLU A 60 9.43 -13.58 2.21
CA GLU A 60 10.89 -13.49 2.19
C GLU A 60 11.40 -12.75 0.95
N GLY A 61 10.74 -12.87 -0.20
CA GLY A 61 11.06 -12.08 -1.39
C GLY A 61 10.98 -10.58 -1.11
N THR A 62 9.90 -10.14 -0.50
CA THR A 62 9.71 -8.74 -0.09
C THR A 62 10.72 -8.30 0.98
N ARG A 63 10.96 -9.15 1.98
CA ARG A 63 11.96 -8.90 3.02
C ARG A 63 13.36 -8.69 2.43
N ARG A 64 13.78 -9.58 1.52
CA ARG A 64 15.08 -9.48 0.84
C ARG A 64 15.19 -8.22 -0.01
N LEU A 65 14.11 -7.82 -0.67
CA LEU A 65 14.06 -6.59 -1.43
C LEU A 65 14.30 -5.36 -0.53
N MET A 66 13.60 -5.29 0.61
CA MET A 66 13.80 -4.20 1.59
C MET A 66 15.22 -4.20 2.16
N GLN A 67 15.80 -5.37 2.46
CA GLN A 67 17.18 -5.49 2.96
C GLN A 67 18.25 -4.96 1.97
N ARG A 68 17.93 -4.90 0.68
CA ARG A 68 18.84 -4.34 -0.35
C ARG A 68 18.77 -2.82 -0.44
N SER A 69 17.82 -2.18 0.25
CA SER A 69 17.73 -0.73 0.29
C SER A 69 18.96 -0.12 0.99
N SER A 70 19.38 1.03 0.53
CA SER A 70 20.44 1.79 1.19
C SER A 70 20.03 2.20 2.61
N LYS A 71 20.99 2.42 3.48
CA LYS A 71 20.74 2.90 4.84
C LYS A 71 19.84 4.14 4.84
N ASN A 72 18.94 4.20 5.79
CA ASN A 72 17.96 5.28 6.01
C ASN A 72 16.89 5.46 4.91
N VAL A 73 16.84 4.65 3.86
CA VAL A 73 15.77 4.77 2.85
C VAL A 73 14.42 4.48 3.48
N ILE A 74 14.27 3.34 4.14
CA ILE A 74 13.01 2.96 4.82
C ILE A 74 12.57 4.05 5.81
N PHE A 75 13.50 4.59 6.61
CA PHE A 75 13.18 5.67 7.53
C PHE A 75 12.66 6.93 6.82
N LYS A 76 13.33 7.35 5.74
CA LYS A 76 12.93 8.54 4.98
C LYS A 76 11.55 8.36 4.35
N ASP A 77 11.26 7.19 3.81
CA ASP A 77 9.98 6.88 3.17
C ASP A 77 8.85 6.85 4.21
N LEU A 78 9.05 6.17 5.34
CA LEU A 78 8.06 6.15 6.44
C LEU A 78 7.83 7.56 7.02
N LEU A 79 8.88 8.35 7.17
CA LEU A 79 8.78 9.73 7.65
C LEU A 79 8.03 10.61 6.64
N ALA A 80 8.26 10.42 5.34
CA ALA A 80 7.53 11.14 4.29
C ALA A 80 6.03 10.80 4.32
N CYS A 81 5.69 9.52 4.49
CA CYS A 81 4.29 9.10 4.68
C CYS A 81 3.67 9.78 5.90
N SER A 82 4.37 9.74 7.04
CA SER A 82 3.86 10.31 8.30
C SER A 82 3.68 11.84 8.24
N ASN A 83 4.55 12.52 7.48
CA ASN A 83 4.51 13.98 7.31
C ASN A 83 3.57 14.45 6.20
N PHE A 84 3.00 13.54 5.42
CA PHE A 84 2.07 13.90 4.34
C PHE A 84 0.70 14.25 4.91
N VAL A 85 0.44 15.56 5.07
CA VAL A 85 -0.78 16.08 5.71
C VAL A 85 -1.81 16.67 4.75
N SER A 86 -1.45 16.84 3.47
CA SER A 86 -2.32 17.53 2.48
C SER A 86 -3.14 16.58 1.61
N GLY A 87 -3.24 15.29 1.94
CA GLY A 87 -3.83 14.27 1.08
C GLY A 87 -5.29 14.55 0.69
N LEU A 88 -6.13 14.99 1.63
CA LEU A 88 -7.54 15.28 1.33
C LEU A 88 -7.70 16.51 0.42
N ASP A 89 -6.91 17.56 0.64
CA ASP A 89 -6.97 18.75 -0.20
C ASP A 89 -6.49 18.45 -1.62
N ARG A 90 -5.45 17.64 -1.75
CA ARG A 90 -4.97 17.18 -3.05
C ARG A 90 -5.97 16.28 -3.76
N ALA A 91 -6.70 15.43 -3.05
CA ALA A 91 -7.75 14.59 -3.64
C ALA A 91 -8.85 15.43 -4.31
N LYS A 92 -9.26 16.56 -3.70
CA LYS A 92 -10.24 17.52 -4.27
C LYS A 92 -9.77 18.15 -5.59
N GLU A 93 -8.45 18.29 -5.77
CA GLU A 93 -7.87 18.90 -6.98
C GLU A 93 -7.72 17.89 -8.14
N VAL A 94 -7.87 16.60 -7.89
CA VAL A 94 -7.73 15.55 -8.90
C VAL A 94 -8.93 15.59 -9.85
N ASN A 95 -8.66 15.79 -11.15
CA ASN A 95 -9.67 15.76 -12.22
C ASN A 95 -9.63 14.44 -13.02
N ALA A 96 -8.63 13.62 -12.81
CA ALA A 96 -8.49 12.31 -13.46
C ALA A 96 -9.58 11.35 -12.99
N LYS A 97 -9.99 10.42 -13.86
CA LYS A 97 -10.75 9.25 -13.42
C LYS A 97 -9.87 8.45 -12.46
N THR A 98 -10.34 8.23 -11.24
CA THR A 98 -9.54 7.58 -10.21
C THR A 98 -10.06 6.17 -9.94
N LEU A 99 -9.16 5.20 -9.91
CA LEU A 99 -9.41 3.85 -9.41
C LEU A 99 -8.63 3.66 -8.12
N LEU A 100 -9.31 3.23 -7.06
CA LEU A 100 -8.69 2.84 -5.79
C LEU A 100 -8.88 1.35 -5.56
N ILE A 101 -7.77 0.60 -5.46
CA ILE A 101 -7.77 -0.83 -5.20
C ILE A 101 -7.32 -1.07 -3.76
N LEU A 102 -8.15 -1.71 -2.96
CA LEU A 102 -7.92 -1.95 -1.53
C LEU A 102 -7.89 -3.44 -1.22
N GLY A 103 -7.06 -3.82 -0.26
CA GLY A 103 -7.06 -5.17 0.33
C GLY A 103 -7.99 -5.26 1.54
N GLU A 104 -8.79 -6.30 1.61
CA GLU A 104 -9.70 -6.53 2.75
C GLU A 104 -8.92 -6.68 4.07
N ASN A 105 -7.77 -7.38 4.03
CA ASN A 105 -6.91 -7.69 5.17
C ASN A 105 -5.63 -6.83 5.19
N ASP A 106 -5.70 -5.61 4.66
CA ASP A 106 -4.57 -4.68 4.66
C ASP A 106 -4.35 -4.08 6.06
N TYR A 107 -3.22 -4.42 6.69
CA TYR A 107 -2.85 -3.91 8.02
C TYR A 107 -2.12 -2.57 7.98
N LEU A 108 -1.50 -2.20 6.84
CA LEU A 108 -0.78 -0.94 6.69
C LEU A 108 -1.73 0.22 6.36
N THR A 109 -2.60 0.01 5.39
CA THR A 109 -3.57 0.99 4.93
C THR A 109 -4.99 0.41 4.93
N PRO A 110 -5.54 0.10 6.11
CA PRO A 110 -6.83 -0.56 6.21
C PRO A 110 -7.95 0.28 5.59
N LYS A 111 -8.89 -0.38 4.94
CA LYS A 111 -10.00 0.20 4.17
C LYS A 111 -10.74 1.35 4.88
N HIS A 112 -10.96 1.23 6.20
CA HIS A 112 -11.67 2.27 6.95
C HIS A 112 -10.92 3.61 6.94
N LYS A 113 -9.57 3.60 6.81
CA LYS A 113 -8.76 4.82 6.68
C LYS A 113 -8.79 5.43 5.27
N ALA A 114 -9.31 4.71 4.28
CA ALA A 114 -9.46 5.26 2.93
C ALA A 114 -10.78 6.05 2.75
N LYS A 115 -11.71 5.98 3.72
CA LYS A 115 -13.04 6.57 3.61
C LYS A 115 -13.00 8.06 3.27
N ASP A 116 -12.30 8.85 4.08
CA ASP A 116 -12.23 10.30 3.89
C ASP A 116 -11.55 10.65 2.57
N LEU A 117 -10.54 9.86 2.16
CA LEU A 117 -9.88 10.03 0.87
C LEU A 117 -10.87 9.80 -0.30
N ILE A 118 -11.65 8.73 -0.23
CA ILE A 118 -12.67 8.38 -1.23
C ILE A 118 -13.72 9.51 -1.36
N GLU A 119 -14.20 10.03 -0.24
CA GLU A 119 -15.23 11.08 -0.21
C GLU A 119 -14.73 12.42 -0.77
N ASN A 120 -13.42 12.64 -0.82
CA ASN A 120 -12.83 13.88 -1.32
C ASN A 120 -12.43 13.83 -2.81
N PHE A 121 -12.44 12.67 -3.47
CA PHE A 121 -12.25 12.60 -4.91
C PHE A 121 -13.53 13.01 -5.67
N LYS A 122 -13.38 13.73 -6.77
CA LYS A 122 -14.50 14.11 -7.65
C LYS A 122 -15.10 12.92 -8.41
N SER A 123 -14.26 11.96 -8.76
CA SER A 123 -14.64 10.74 -9.48
C SER A 123 -13.70 9.63 -9.06
N VAL A 124 -14.22 8.67 -8.30
CA VAL A 124 -13.45 7.50 -7.85
C VAL A 124 -14.27 6.23 -7.96
N MET A 125 -13.64 5.20 -8.52
CA MET A 125 -14.12 3.82 -8.46
C MET A 125 -13.32 3.10 -7.39
N VAL A 126 -13.97 2.31 -6.55
CA VAL A 126 -13.30 1.52 -5.51
C VAL A 126 -13.48 0.05 -5.81
N LYS A 127 -12.40 -0.67 -5.85
CA LYS A 127 -12.34 -2.14 -5.96
C LYS A 127 -11.69 -2.71 -4.70
N GLU A 128 -12.31 -3.71 -4.12
CA GLU A 128 -11.79 -4.42 -2.96
C GLU A 128 -11.39 -5.84 -3.33
N ILE A 129 -10.19 -6.25 -2.94
CA ILE A 129 -9.71 -7.63 -3.14
C ILE A 129 -9.88 -8.39 -1.83
N LYS A 130 -10.81 -9.35 -1.84
CA LYS A 130 -11.09 -10.21 -0.69
C LYS A 130 -9.87 -11.06 -0.32
N GLY A 131 -9.61 -11.14 0.98
CA GLY A 131 -8.52 -11.93 1.55
C GLY A 131 -7.13 -11.36 1.32
N SER A 132 -6.96 -10.25 0.57
CA SER A 132 -5.66 -9.67 0.28
C SER A 132 -5.19 -8.71 1.37
N GLY A 133 -3.90 -8.72 1.65
CA GLY A 133 -3.21 -7.72 2.46
C GLY A 133 -2.79 -6.50 1.63
N HIS A 134 -1.75 -5.80 2.10
CA HIS A 134 -1.23 -4.60 1.46
C HIS A 134 -0.47 -4.87 0.15
N SER A 135 0.20 -6.01 0.05
CA SER A 135 0.96 -6.40 -1.14
C SER A 135 0.06 -6.98 -2.23
N LEU A 136 -1.01 -6.26 -2.60
CA LEU A 136 -2.05 -6.71 -3.52
C LEU A 136 -1.50 -7.26 -4.84
N MET A 137 -0.49 -6.58 -5.43
CA MET A 137 0.13 -6.99 -6.69
C MET A 137 0.89 -8.33 -6.57
N VAL A 138 1.33 -8.68 -5.37
CA VAL A 138 2.03 -9.95 -5.10
C VAL A 138 1.05 -11.06 -4.73
N GLU A 139 0.05 -10.74 -3.91
CA GLU A 139 -0.94 -11.70 -3.44
C GLU A 139 -2.00 -12.04 -4.51
N ASN A 140 -2.42 -11.07 -5.32
CA ASN A 140 -3.47 -11.21 -6.32
C ASN A 140 -3.11 -10.53 -7.65
N PRO A 141 -1.99 -10.89 -8.31
CA PRO A 141 -1.48 -10.18 -9.49
C PRO A 141 -2.46 -10.13 -10.66
N ASN A 142 -3.16 -11.23 -10.95
CA ASN A 142 -4.10 -11.29 -12.05
C ASN A 142 -5.29 -10.36 -11.83
N LEU A 143 -5.87 -10.36 -10.63
CA LEU A 143 -7.03 -9.52 -10.33
C LEU A 143 -6.66 -8.02 -10.31
N VAL A 144 -5.45 -7.70 -9.82
CA VAL A 144 -4.94 -6.33 -9.91
C VAL A 144 -4.76 -5.92 -11.38
N LEU A 145 -4.21 -6.80 -12.22
CA LEU A 145 -4.06 -6.54 -13.65
C LEU A 145 -5.42 -6.33 -14.34
N ASP A 146 -6.42 -7.18 -14.05
CA ASP A 146 -7.76 -7.04 -14.60
C ASP A 146 -8.36 -5.67 -14.27
N TYR A 147 -8.26 -5.22 -13.01
CA TYR A 147 -8.75 -3.90 -12.59
C TYR A 147 -7.97 -2.75 -13.24
N LEU A 148 -6.67 -2.90 -13.47
CA LEU A 148 -5.87 -1.91 -14.20
C LEU A 148 -6.33 -1.79 -15.66
N LEU A 149 -6.62 -2.92 -16.30
CA LEU A 149 -7.13 -2.92 -17.69
C LEU A 149 -8.54 -2.32 -17.81
N GLU A 150 -9.39 -2.51 -16.79
CA GLU A 150 -10.71 -1.86 -16.74
C GLU A 150 -10.62 -0.33 -16.61
N ALA A 151 -9.52 0.20 -16.05
CA ALA A 151 -9.34 1.63 -15.78
C ALA A 151 -8.70 2.40 -16.94
N LEU A 152 -8.13 1.71 -17.91
CA LEU A 152 -7.46 2.31 -19.09
C LEU A 152 -8.45 2.54 -20.22
#